data_decac5bac10f0f313518feaf8621a6ce
#
_entry.id   decac5bac10f0f313518feaf8621a6ce
#
_cell.length_a   1.000
_cell.length_b   1.000
_cell.length_c   1.000
_cell.angle_alpha   90.00
_cell.angle_beta   90.00
_cell.angle_gamma   90.00
#
_symmetry.space_group_name_H-M   'P 1'
#
loop_
_entity.id
_entity.type
_entity.pdbx_description
1 polymer ?
#
loop_
_entity_poly.entity_id
_entity_poly.type
_entity_poly.pdbx_seq_one_letter_code
_entity_poly.pdbx_strand_id
1 'polypeptide(L)'
;MALEFACFDVVLAFAALFGLSAFFTLRCRVHSALSPLVSLCSVSLVLAAAGVAGVLRPAVWAVYLVCFMLGAASLWQKRQDLKALCTPGAVLFWAMSAAFAVYFALRQPLFTDFDEMSFWGTAAKLTHETGGLYTVAPVSWPWQATQSPCLITLGYFVQALGRYGDWKVYLAYDMLAFACFAALLGRVEWKQYRLAVPLAAVCWCVPYFFTTYNHTIFLSTVYLSAYGDIPSGLVLGGTVALWLALREGEGPRWPVLPVLAFSALIKSNTFVLALAAAGLVAADWLLTPGTTPWKQGLVRRIGFAAACFAAPLAAYRGWGRYTLALALKNAESGGMGETSPDVVTVAINGIRMILGLPVGDYYEARRSQF
;
A
#
# COMPACT_ATOMS: atom_id res chain seq x y z
N MET A 1 -8.54 -4.80 32.14
CA MET A 1 -7.85 -6.07 31.75
C MET A 1 -8.17 -6.50 30.32
N ALA A 2 -9.39 -6.47 29.80
CA ALA A 2 -9.67 -6.88 28.41
C ALA A 2 -9.13 -5.92 27.34
N LEU A 3 -9.08 -4.61 27.59
CA LEU A 3 -8.53 -3.61 26.66
C LEU A 3 -7.00 -3.68 26.55
N GLU A 4 -6.31 -4.01 27.63
CA GLU A 4 -4.83 -4.02 27.67
C GLU A 4 -4.22 -5.08 26.76
N PHE A 5 -4.87 -6.24 26.61
CA PHE A 5 -4.40 -7.29 25.71
C PHE A 5 -4.87 -7.09 24.24
N ALA A 6 -5.95 -6.33 24.02
CA ALA A 6 -6.51 -6.15 22.68
C ALA A 6 -5.69 -5.20 21.78
N CYS A 7 -4.79 -4.38 22.35
CA CYS A 7 -4.04 -3.36 21.64
C CYS A 7 -2.51 -3.61 21.59
N PHE A 8 -2.04 -4.66 22.27
CA PHE A 8 -0.60 -4.92 22.37
C PHE A 8 0.05 -5.16 21.00
N ASP A 9 -0.62 -5.89 20.13
CA ASP A 9 -0.18 -6.14 18.76
C ASP A 9 -0.09 -4.85 17.93
N VAL A 10 -1.05 -3.94 18.10
CA VAL A 10 -1.04 -2.62 17.44
C VAL A 10 0.17 -1.81 17.90
N VAL A 11 0.45 -1.78 19.20
CA VAL A 11 1.63 -1.10 19.75
C VAL A 11 2.92 -1.68 19.18
N LEU A 12 3.01 -3.00 19.10
CA LEU A 12 4.17 -3.67 18.48
C LEU A 12 4.30 -3.32 16.99
N ALA A 13 3.19 -3.30 16.25
CA ALA A 13 3.19 -2.91 14.83
C ALA A 13 3.69 -1.46 14.64
N PHE A 14 3.22 -0.53 15.50
CA PHE A 14 3.71 0.85 15.50
C PHE A 14 5.21 0.92 15.79
N ALA A 15 5.69 0.22 16.81
CA ALA A 15 7.09 0.22 17.18
C ALA A 15 7.98 -0.39 16.07
N ALA A 16 7.55 -1.49 15.46
CA ALA A 16 8.24 -2.10 14.33
C ALA A 16 8.29 -1.16 13.11
N LEU A 17 7.14 -0.55 12.77
CA LEU A 17 7.05 0.41 11.66
C LEU A 17 7.92 1.65 11.94
N PHE A 18 7.93 2.15 13.18
CA PHE A 18 8.82 3.25 13.58
C PHE A 18 10.27 2.86 13.42
N GLY A 19 10.66 1.65 13.85
CA GLY A 19 12.02 1.13 13.70
C GLY A 19 12.46 1.09 12.24
N LEU A 20 11.62 0.55 11.35
CA LEU A 20 11.92 0.50 9.92
C LEU A 20 11.96 1.90 9.28
N SER A 21 11.04 2.79 9.65
CA SER A 21 11.02 4.17 9.17
C SER A 21 12.28 4.94 9.64
N ALA A 22 12.69 4.73 10.89
CA ALA A 22 13.95 5.30 11.42
C ALA A 22 15.17 4.76 10.67
N PHE A 23 15.22 3.47 10.35
CA PHE A 23 16.27 2.89 9.52
C PHE A 23 16.31 3.54 8.12
N PHE A 24 15.19 3.65 7.43
CA PHE A 24 15.16 4.30 6.13
C PHE A 24 15.60 5.76 6.20
N THR A 25 15.23 6.48 7.26
CA THR A 25 15.62 7.89 7.42
C THR A 25 17.09 8.03 7.75
N LEU A 26 17.56 7.35 8.79
CA LEU A 26 18.90 7.57 9.34
C LEU A 26 20.01 6.88 8.56
N ARG A 27 19.71 5.73 7.92
CA ARG A 27 20.69 4.94 7.18
C ARG A 27 20.57 5.08 5.67
N CYS A 28 19.35 5.04 5.17
CA CYS A 28 19.11 5.10 3.73
C CYS A 28 18.93 6.54 3.23
N ARG A 29 18.94 7.55 4.11
CA ARG A 29 18.75 8.97 3.78
C ARG A 29 17.43 9.26 3.07
N VAL A 30 16.40 8.50 3.39
CA VAL A 30 15.03 8.79 2.95
C VAL A 30 14.45 9.82 3.90
N HIS A 31 13.86 10.90 3.37
CA HIS A 31 13.25 11.92 4.22
C HIS A 31 12.16 11.32 5.13
N SER A 32 12.11 11.72 6.40
CA SER A 32 11.26 11.07 7.42
C SER A 32 9.77 11.16 7.14
N ALA A 33 9.31 12.15 6.38
CA ALA A 33 7.92 12.23 5.93
C ALA A 33 7.58 11.17 4.86
N LEU A 34 8.57 10.64 4.15
CA LEU A 34 8.42 9.65 3.08
C LEU A 34 8.60 8.21 3.60
N SER A 35 9.40 8.05 4.65
CA SER A 35 9.79 6.74 5.17
C SER A 35 8.61 5.87 5.65
N PRO A 36 7.51 6.39 6.24
CA PRO A 36 6.35 5.57 6.59
C PRO A 36 5.71 4.90 5.37
N LEU A 37 5.51 5.63 4.26
CA LEU A 37 4.93 5.08 3.04
C LEU A 37 5.80 3.95 2.47
N VAL A 38 7.11 4.19 2.38
CA VAL A 38 8.07 3.19 1.91
C VAL A 38 8.08 1.97 2.82
N SER A 39 7.99 2.17 4.15
CA SER A 39 7.99 1.09 5.15
C SER A 39 6.73 0.22 5.04
N LEU A 40 5.54 0.83 5.01
CA LEU A 40 4.27 0.11 4.89
C LEU A 40 4.22 -0.72 3.59
N CYS A 41 4.59 -0.10 2.47
CA CYS A 41 4.62 -0.79 1.17
C CYS A 41 5.64 -1.94 1.17
N SER A 42 6.84 -1.74 1.73
CA SER A 42 7.89 -2.77 1.78
C SER A 42 7.49 -3.95 2.65
N VAL A 43 6.95 -3.70 3.85
CA VAL A 43 6.47 -4.75 4.77
C VAL A 43 5.37 -5.57 4.11
N SER A 44 4.38 -4.91 3.53
CA SER A 44 3.26 -5.58 2.87
C SER A 44 3.73 -6.45 1.70
N LEU A 45 4.65 -5.96 0.85
CA LEU A 45 5.21 -6.73 -0.26
C LEU A 45 6.00 -7.96 0.22
N VAL A 46 6.81 -7.81 1.26
CA VAL A 46 7.56 -8.94 1.84
C VAL A 46 6.60 -10.00 2.38
N LEU A 47 5.54 -9.58 3.08
CA LEU A 47 4.54 -10.49 3.60
C LEU A 47 3.70 -11.13 2.48
N ALA A 48 3.36 -10.38 1.42
CA ALA A 48 2.68 -10.94 0.26
C ALA A 48 3.53 -12.03 -0.43
N ALA A 49 4.83 -11.76 -0.63
CA ALA A 49 5.76 -12.74 -1.17
C ALA A 49 5.92 -13.97 -0.27
N ALA A 50 6.00 -13.76 1.05
CA ALA A 50 6.05 -14.85 2.02
C ALA A 50 4.75 -15.67 2.04
N GLY A 51 3.61 -15.02 1.85
CA GLY A 51 2.31 -15.67 1.72
C GLY A 51 2.22 -16.54 0.47
N VAL A 52 2.70 -16.05 -0.67
CA VAL A 52 2.83 -16.84 -1.91
C VAL A 52 3.74 -18.06 -1.70
N ALA A 53 4.81 -17.90 -0.93
CA ALA A 53 5.71 -19.00 -0.57
C ALA A 53 5.15 -19.95 0.51
N GLY A 54 3.98 -19.69 1.07
CA GLY A 54 3.36 -20.51 2.11
C GLY A 54 3.98 -20.36 3.51
N VAL A 55 4.77 -19.30 3.73
CA VAL A 55 5.52 -19.07 4.99
C VAL A 55 5.13 -17.77 5.68
N LEU A 56 3.88 -17.30 5.51
CA LEU A 56 3.42 -15.99 5.99
C LEU A 56 3.56 -15.83 7.51
N ARG A 57 3.12 -16.84 8.29
CA ARG A 57 3.16 -16.80 9.75
C ARG A 57 4.58 -16.68 10.32
N PRO A 58 5.58 -17.50 9.95
CA PRO A 58 6.95 -17.28 10.41
C PRO A 58 7.56 -16.01 9.84
N ALA A 59 7.20 -15.60 8.62
CA ALA A 59 7.73 -14.40 8.01
C ALA A 59 7.32 -13.13 8.76
N VAL A 60 6.11 -13.04 9.28
CA VAL A 60 5.69 -11.84 10.03
C VAL A 60 6.51 -11.66 11.31
N TRP A 61 6.85 -12.74 12.01
CA TRP A 61 7.75 -12.68 13.18
C TRP A 61 9.15 -12.20 12.78
N ALA A 62 9.67 -12.74 11.66
CA ALA A 62 10.96 -12.31 11.12
C ALA A 62 10.95 -10.82 10.74
N VAL A 63 9.86 -10.34 10.10
CA VAL A 63 9.69 -8.91 9.75
C VAL A 63 9.70 -8.05 10.99
N TYR A 64 8.96 -8.40 12.04
CA TYR A 64 8.98 -7.65 13.30
C TYR A 64 10.38 -7.60 13.90
N LEU A 65 11.05 -8.75 14.01
CA LEU A 65 12.41 -8.83 14.55
C LEU A 65 13.38 -7.95 13.74
N VAL A 66 13.34 -8.05 12.41
CA VAL A 66 14.20 -7.26 11.52
C VAL A 66 13.91 -5.77 11.69
N CYS A 67 12.65 -5.36 11.73
CA CYS A 67 12.27 -3.96 11.94
C CYS A 67 12.78 -3.41 13.27
N PHE A 68 12.66 -4.18 14.36
CA PHE A 68 13.20 -3.80 15.67
C PHE A 68 14.71 -3.72 15.66
N MET A 69 15.41 -4.70 15.11
CA MET A 69 16.87 -4.72 15.05
C MET A 69 17.43 -3.56 14.22
N LEU A 70 16.88 -3.35 13.04
CA LEU A 70 17.28 -2.24 12.15
C LEU A 70 17.02 -0.88 12.81
N GLY A 71 15.84 -0.75 13.46
CA GLY A 71 15.48 0.45 14.21
C GLY A 71 16.44 0.72 15.36
N ALA A 72 16.62 -0.26 16.24
CA ALA A 72 17.51 -0.14 17.40
C ALA A 72 18.95 0.19 17.00
N ALA A 73 19.49 -0.52 16.01
CA ALA A 73 20.83 -0.26 15.48
C ALA A 73 20.97 1.15 14.88
N SER A 74 19.92 1.62 14.16
CA SER A 74 19.94 2.96 13.54
C SER A 74 19.85 4.07 14.57
N LEU A 75 18.95 3.95 15.55
CA LEU A 75 18.79 4.91 16.63
C LEU A 75 20.03 4.99 17.51
N TRP A 76 20.65 3.84 17.81
CA TRP A 76 21.87 3.80 18.60
C TRP A 76 23.05 4.45 17.88
N GLN A 77 23.32 4.05 16.64
CA GLN A 77 24.49 4.50 15.90
C GLN A 77 24.36 5.93 15.34
N LYS A 78 23.12 6.40 15.11
CA LYS A 78 22.81 7.73 14.58
C LYS A 78 22.10 8.64 15.58
N ARG A 79 22.38 8.46 16.87
CA ARG A 79 21.75 9.23 17.95
C ARG A 79 21.91 10.75 17.83
N GLN A 80 22.92 11.22 17.10
CA GLN A 80 23.13 12.65 16.86
C GLN A 80 22.19 13.21 15.78
N ASP A 81 21.67 12.35 14.91
CA ASP A 81 20.82 12.72 13.75
C ASP A 81 19.32 12.55 14.04
N LEU A 82 18.92 12.28 15.29
CA LEU A 82 17.51 11.99 15.65
C LEU A 82 16.53 13.11 15.29
N LYS A 83 17.01 14.36 15.21
CA LYS A 83 16.20 15.49 14.76
C LYS A 83 15.65 15.29 13.33
N ALA A 84 16.34 14.52 12.49
CA ALA A 84 15.89 14.20 11.15
C ALA A 84 14.59 13.37 11.11
N LEU A 85 14.24 12.70 12.22
CA LEU A 85 12.99 11.94 12.35
C LEU A 85 11.78 12.84 12.60
N CYS A 86 11.98 14.09 13.04
CA CYS A 86 10.93 15.00 13.46
C CYS A 86 10.68 16.09 12.40
N THR A 87 10.04 15.75 11.29
CA THR A 87 9.60 16.69 10.28
C THR A 87 8.06 16.86 10.31
N PRO A 88 7.48 17.94 9.76
CA PRO A 88 6.03 18.15 9.76
C PRO A 88 5.25 16.95 9.24
N GLY A 89 5.66 16.36 8.12
CA GLY A 89 4.99 15.19 7.55
C GLY A 89 5.12 13.93 8.41
N ALA A 90 6.30 13.69 9.00
CA ALA A 90 6.48 12.56 9.91
C ALA A 90 5.60 12.69 11.16
N VAL A 91 5.55 13.90 11.74
CA VAL A 91 4.68 14.18 12.90
C VAL A 91 3.21 14.02 12.54
N LEU A 92 2.78 14.51 11.37
CA LEU A 92 1.41 14.31 10.88
C LEU A 92 1.07 12.81 10.82
N PHE A 93 1.92 12.00 10.19
CA PHE A 93 1.70 10.56 10.08
C PHE A 93 1.53 9.89 11.45
N TRP A 94 2.49 10.09 12.35
CA TRP A 94 2.47 9.43 13.65
C TRP A 94 1.33 9.92 14.55
N ALA A 95 1.04 11.21 14.52
CA ALA A 95 -0.04 11.79 15.32
C ALA A 95 -1.42 11.31 14.86
N MET A 96 -1.68 11.32 13.54
CA MET A 96 -2.94 10.81 12.98
C MET A 96 -3.08 9.31 13.23
N SER A 97 -2.05 8.53 12.94
CA SER A 97 -2.07 7.08 13.17
C SER A 97 -2.32 6.74 14.64
N ALA A 98 -1.69 7.43 15.58
CA ALA A 98 -1.91 7.22 17.02
C ALA A 98 -3.32 7.64 17.45
N ALA A 99 -3.81 8.80 16.99
CA ALA A 99 -5.16 9.27 17.30
C ALA A 99 -6.23 8.27 16.82
N PHE A 100 -6.08 7.75 15.59
CA PHE A 100 -7.00 6.76 15.03
C PHE A 100 -6.87 5.40 15.72
N ALA A 101 -5.67 4.97 16.08
CA ALA A 101 -5.47 3.75 16.86
C ALA A 101 -6.20 3.82 18.19
N VAL A 102 -6.12 4.94 18.91
CA VAL A 102 -6.86 5.17 20.18
C VAL A 102 -8.36 5.20 19.92
N TYR A 103 -8.82 5.96 18.93
CA TYR A 103 -10.24 6.07 18.59
C TYR A 103 -10.84 4.70 18.23
N PHE A 104 -10.19 3.93 17.37
CA PHE A 104 -10.65 2.60 16.96
C PHE A 104 -10.56 1.57 18.09
N ALA A 105 -9.53 1.62 18.92
CA ALA A 105 -9.44 0.76 20.10
C ALA A 105 -10.60 0.98 21.09
N LEU A 106 -11.06 2.23 21.24
CA LEU A 106 -12.19 2.57 22.10
C LEU A 106 -13.54 2.24 21.47
N ARG A 107 -13.68 2.40 20.15
CA ARG A 107 -14.96 2.22 19.44
C ARG A 107 -15.14 0.84 18.85
N GLN A 108 -14.04 0.17 18.47
CA GLN A 108 -13.99 -1.15 17.83
C GLN A 108 -15.02 -1.29 16.69
N PRO A 109 -14.98 -0.37 15.66
CA PRO A 109 -15.93 -0.45 14.56
C PRO A 109 -15.81 -1.78 13.85
N LEU A 110 -16.95 -2.32 13.44
CA LEU A 110 -17.08 -3.55 12.67
C LEU A 110 -17.28 -3.22 11.20
N PHE A 111 -17.01 -4.18 10.32
CA PHE A 111 -17.37 -4.08 8.91
C PHE A 111 -18.89 -3.97 8.74
N THR A 112 -19.32 -3.06 7.88
CA THR A 112 -20.74 -2.78 7.65
C THR A 112 -21.15 -2.92 6.20
N ASP A 113 -20.21 -2.74 5.28
CA ASP A 113 -20.49 -2.77 3.86
C ASP A 113 -20.41 -4.19 3.29
N PHE A 114 -21.19 -4.45 2.23
CA PHE A 114 -21.29 -5.76 1.63
C PHE A 114 -19.93 -6.30 1.14
N ASP A 115 -19.14 -5.49 0.42
CA ASP A 115 -17.82 -5.92 -0.09
C ASP A 115 -16.80 -6.12 1.02
N GLU A 116 -16.94 -5.40 2.14
CA GLU A 116 -16.11 -5.62 3.33
C GLU A 116 -16.38 -7.00 3.93
N MET A 117 -17.66 -7.34 4.11
CA MET A 117 -18.06 -8.62 4.67
C MET A 117 -17.87 -9.78 3.69
N SER A 118 -18.10 -9.55 2.39
CA SER A 118 -18.03 -10.61 1.37
C SER A 118 -16.59 -10.93 0.95
N PHE A 119 -15.68 -9.96 0.93
CA PHE A 119 -14.31 -10.17 0.48
C PHE A 119 -13.24 -9.60 1.41
N TRP A 120 -13.13 -8.26 1.55
CA TRP A 120 -11.97 -7.64 2.19
C TRP A 120 -11.78 -8.06 3.64
N GLY A 121 -12.84 -8.02 4.42
CA GLY A 121 -12.83 -8.45 5.81
C GLY A 121 -12.69 -9.95 5.96
N THR A 122 -13.42 -10.72 5.13
CA THR A 122 -13.31 -12.20 5.12
C THR A 122 -11.88 -12.64 4.78
N ALA A 123 -11.25 -12.04 3.76
CA ALA A 123 -9.88 -12.34 3.38
C ALA A 123 -8.89 -11.98 4.50
N ALA A 124 -9.06 -10.81 5.14
CA ALA A 124 -8.23 -10.40 6.27
C ALA A 124 -8.38 -11.37 7.47
N LYS A 125 -9.61 -11.77 7.79
CA LYS A 125 -9.90 -12.73 8.87
C LYS A 125 -9.31 -14.10 8.59
N LEU A 126 -9.54 -14.65 7.39
CA LEU A 126 -8.98 -15.94 6.99
C LEU A 126 -7.45 -15.93 7.04
N THR A 127 -6.82 -14.88 6.54
CA THR A 127 -5.37 -14.72 6.58
C THR A 127 -4.85 -14.69 8.01
N HIS A 128 -5.55 -14.01 8.91
CA HIS A 128 -5.18 -13.96 10.32
C HIS A 128 -5.33 -15.33 11.01
N GLU A 129 -6.47 -16.00 10.85
CA GLU A 129 -6.79 -17.27 11.50
C GLU A 129 -5.89 -18.41 11.00
N THR A 130 -5.67 -18.49 9.69
CA THR A 130 -4.86 -19.56 9.09
C THR A 130 -3.36 -19.29 9.21
N GLY A 131 -2.94 -18.03 9.29
CA GLY A 131 -1.54 -17.61 9.17
C GLY A 131 -0.95 -17.85 7.78
N GLY A 132 -1.81 -18.00 6.78
CA GLY A 132 -1.51 -18.09 5.35
C GLY A 132 -2.31 -17.05 4.57
N LEU A 133 -2.13 -16.97 3.25
CA LEU A 133 -3.00 -16.11 2.45
C LEU A 133 -4.44 -16.69 2.42
N TYR A 134 -5.42 -15.81 2.32
CA TYR A 134 -6.84 -16.17 2.18
C TYR A 134 -7.12 -17.17 1.02
N THR A 135 -6.23 -17.23 0.04
CA THR A 135 -6.31 -18.15 -1.11
C THR A 135 -6.10 -19.63 -0.75
N VAL A 136 -5.60 -19.93 0.46
CA VAL A 136 -5.36 -21.30 0.94
C VAL A 136 -6.66 -21.94 1.46
N ALA A 137 -7.61 -21.12 1.90
CA ALA A 137 -8.92 -21.61 2.36
C ALA A 137 -9.84 -21.90 1.16
N PRO A 138 -10.79 -22.85 1.28
CA PRO A 138 -11.83 -23.01 0.27
C PRO A 138 -12.61 -21.71 0.14
N VAL A 139 -12.43 -21.02 -0.98
CA VAL A 139 -13.16 -19.79 -1.28
C VAL A 139 -14.43 -20.11 -2.00
N SER A 140 -15.54 -19.57 -1.51
CA SER A 140 -16.87 -19.81 -2.08
C SER A 140 -17.01 -19.20 -3.50
N TRP A 141 -16.13 -18.22 -3.82
CA TRP A 141 -16.18 -17.47 -5.08
C TRP A 141 -14.80 -17.45 -5.74
N PRO A 142 -14.65 -17.95 -6.98
CA PRO A 142 -13.35 -18.02 -7.70
C PRO A 142 -12.65 -16.68 -7.83
N TRP A 143 -13.39 -15.57 -7.98
CA TRP A 143 -12.84 -14.21 -8.11
C TRP A 143 -12.11 -13.73 -6.85
N GLN A 144 -12.44 -14.26 -5.68
CA GLN A 144 -11.76 -13.90 -4.43
C GLN A 144 -10.28 -14.32 -4.44
N ALA A 145 -9.99 -15.49 -5.02
CA ALA A 145 -8.62 -16.00 -5.09
C ALA A 145 -7.70 -15.17 -6.00
N THR A 146 -8.26 -14.41 -6.95
CA THR A 146 -7.48 -13.59 -7.90
C THR A 146 -7.25 -12.16 -7.43
N GLN A 147 -7.93 -11.71 -6.38
CA GLN A 147 -7.72 -10.37 -5.82
C GLN A 147 -6.30 -10.22 -5.29
N SER A 148 -5.79 -9.00 -5.36
CA SER A 148 -4.41 -8.69 -5.00
C SER A 148 -4.18 -8.69 -3.48
N PRO A 149 -3.01 -9.15 -2.96
CA PRO A 149 -2.83 -9.48 -1.56
C PRO A 149 -2.35 -8.33 -0.68
N CYS A 150 -1.85 -7.21 -1.23
CA CYS A 150 -1.07 -6.26 -0.44
C CYS A 150 -1.87 -5.55 0.66
N LEU A 151 -3.13 -5.20 0.44
CA LEU A 151 -3.94 -4.62 1.51
C LEU A 151 -4.24 -5.63 2.62
N ILE A 152 -4.48 -6.88 2.25
CA ILE A 152 -4.73 -7.96 3.22
C ILE A 152 -3.49 -8.21 4.06
N THR A 153 -2.31 -8.28 3.45
CA THR A 153 -1.05 -8.48 4.18
C THR A 153 -0.65 -7.27 5.01
N LEU A 154 -1.05 -6.06 4.62
CA LEU A 154 -0.91 -4.86 5.42
C LEU A 154 -1.79 -4.93 6.69
N GLY A 155 -3.06 -5.29 6.54
CA GLY A 155 -3.96 -5.55 7.67
C GLY A 155 -3.45 -6.68 8.57
N TYR A 156 -2.90 -7.75 7.97
CA TYR A 156 -2.28 -8.84 8.71
C TYR A 156 -1.08 -8.37 9.54
N PHE A 157 -0.21 -7.54 8.99
CA PHE A 157 0.93 -6.97 9.73
C PHE A 157 0.48 -6.28 11.02
N VAL A 158 -0.58 -5.48 10.99
CA VAL A 158 -1.02 -4.69 12.16
C VAL A 158 -1.56 -5.57 13.29
N GLN A 159 -2.08 -6.77 12.98
CA GLN A 159 -2.78 -7.61 13.97
C GLN A 159 -2.25 -9.03 14.12
N ALA A 160 -1.18 -9.41 13.41
CA ALA A 160 -0.68 -10.79 13.37
C ALA A 160 -0.24 -11.35 14.74
N LEU A 161 0.16 -10.48 15.66
CA LEU A 161 0.66 -10.87 16.99
C LEU A 161 -0.42 -10.82 18.08
N GLY A 162 -1.67 -10.56 17.73
CA GLY A 162 -2.78 -10.45 18.67
C GLY A 162 -4.05 -11.14 18.17
N ARG A 163 -5.19 -10.68 18.68
CA ARG A 163 -6.50 -11.15 18.23
C ARG A 163 -6.95 -10.39 17.00
N TYR A 164 -7.69 -11.07 16.13
CA TYR A 164 -8.35 -10.44 15.00
C TYR A 164 -9.34 -9.36 15.47
N GLY A 165 -9.41 -8.26 14.72
CA GLY A 165 -10.40 -7.21 14.89
C GLY A 165 -10.55 -6.41 13.60
N ASP A 166 -11.81 -6.22 13.17
CA ASP A 166 -12.14 -5.47 11.94
C ASP A 166 -11.53 -4.06 11.95
N TRP A 167 -11.59 -3.39 13.10
CA TRP A 167 -11.06 -2.06 13.29
C TRP A 167 -9.54 -1.94 13.04
N LYS A 168 -8.79 -3.03 13.19
CA LYS A 168 -7.34 -3.05 12.91
C LYS A 168 -7.06 -3.07 11.42
N VAL A 169 -7.99 -3.59 10.62
CA VAL A 169 -7.92 -3.51 9.15
C VAL A 169 -8.15 -2.07 8.71
N TYR A 170 -9.18 -1.39 9.24
CA TYR A 170 -9.38 0.04 9.00
C TYR A 170 -8.13 0.84 9.39
N LEU A 171 -7.59 0.61 10.59
CA LEU A 171 -6.38 1.29 11.04
C LEU A 171 -5.20 1.10 10.05
N ALA A 172 -5.00 -0.10 9.55
CA ALA A 172 -3.92 -0.38 8.59
C ALA A 172 -4.08 0.42 7.28
N TYR A 173 -5.32 0.53 6.78
CA TYR A 173 -5.62 1.28 5.55
C TYR A 173 -5.51 2.79 5.78
N ASP A 174 -5.95 3.28 6.95
CA ASP A 174 -5.80 4.67 7.33
C ASP A 174 -4.34 5.06 7.55
N MET A 175 -3.52 4.19 8.14
CA MET A 175 -2.07 4.42 8.23
C MET A 175 -1.44 4.56 6.85
N LEU A 176 -1.88 3.79 5.86
CA LEU A 176 -1.43 3.95 4.48
C LEU A 176 -1.86 5.30 3.90
N ALA A 177 -3.10 5.73 4.15
CA ALA A 177 -3.60 7.04 3.74
C ALA A 177 -2.79 8.17 4.38
N PHE A 178 -2.54 8.10 5.69
CA PHE A 178 -1.74 9.10 6.42
C PHE A 178 -0.28 9.14 5.95
N ALA A 179 0.29 8.00 5.54
CA ALA A 179 1.60 7.96 4.94
C ALA A 179 1.64 8.65 3.57
N CYS A 180 0.57 8.54 2.77
CA CYS A 180 0.42 9.30 1.52
C CYS A 180 0.29 10.81 1.80
N PHE A 181 -0.47 11.21 2.83
CA PHE A 181 -0.57 12.62 3.24
C PHE A 181 0.77 13.15 3.77
N ALA A 182 1.52 12.35 4.55
CA ALA A 182 2.86 12.72 4.98
C ALA A 182 3.80 12.94 3.80
N ALA A 183 3.67 12.15 2.73
CA ALA A 183 4.48 12.30 1.52
C ALA A 183 4.22 13.64 0.79
N LEU A 184 3.01 14.19 0.84
CA LEU A 184 2.70 15.54 0.34
C LEU A 184 3.48 16.63 1.10
N LEU A 185 3.75 16.40 2.39
CA LEU A 185 4.58 17.26 3.23
C LEU A 185 6.08 16.91 3.16
N GLY A 186 6.50 16.07 2.22
CA GLY A 186 7.85 15.52 2.11
C GLY A 186 8.98 16.54 1.98
N ARG A 187 8.65 17.80 1.72
CA ARG A 187 9.63 18.90 1.60
C ARG A 187 9.31 20.11 2.47
N VAL A 188 8.23 20.02 3.24
CA VAL A 188 7.80 21.13 4.09
C VAL A 188 8.59 21.12 5.40
N GLU A 189 9.32 22.21 5.68
CA GLU A 189 10.04 22.42 6.93
C GLU A 189 9.16 23.08 7.99
N TRP A 190 9.55 22.97 9.25
CA TRP A 190 8.85 23.63 10.38
C TRP A 190 8.73 25.15 10.22
N LYS A 191 9.71 25.80 9.58
CA LYS A 191 9.66 27.23 9.28
C LYS A 191 8.54 27.62 8.32
N GLN A 192 8.05 26.65 7.54
CA GLN A 192 6.98 26.81 6.56
C GLN A 192 5.60 26.44 7.14
N TYR A 193 5.38 26.66 8.44
CA TYR A 193 4.14 26.30 9.12
C TYR A 193 2.88 26.88 8.45
N ARG A 194 3.01 28.06 7.81
CA ARG A 194 1.92 28.69 7.02
C ARG A 194 1.49 27.85 5.82
N LEU A 195 2.34 26.98 5.32
CA LEU A 195 2.02 26.00 4.28
C LEU A 195 1.66 24.64 4.90
N ALA A 196 2.42 24.21 5.91
CA ALA A 196 2.24 22.92 6.56
C ALA A 196 0.85 22.75 7.18
N VAL A 197 0.38 23.78 7.91
CA VAL A 197 -0.91 23.71 8.63
C VAL A 197 -2.12 23.63 7.69
N PRO A 198 -2.27 24.53 6.68
CA PRO A 198 -3.37 24.40 5.72
C PRO A 198 -3.32 23.08 4.93
N LEU A 199 -2.15 22.64 4.52
CA LEU A 199 -2.01 21.38 3.78
C LEU A 199 -2.38 20.18 4.64
N ALA A 200 -1.94 20.15 5.91
CA ALA A 200 -2.36 19.13 6.86
C ALA A 200 -3.88 19.15 7.12
N ALA A 201 -4.47 20.33 7.24
CA ALA A 201 -5.91 20.49 7.38
C ALA A 201 -6.67 19.98 6.15
N VAL A 202 -6.20 20.29 4.94
CA VAL A 202 -6.77 19.74 3.70
C VAL A 202 -6.66 18.23 3.68
N CYS A 203 -5.50 17.65 3.98
CA CYS A 203 -5.32 16.20 4.07
C CYS A 203 -6.27 15.56 5.10
N TRP A 204 -6.50 16.23 6.22
CA TRP A 204 -7.46 15.76 7.22
C TRP A 204 -8.91 15.81 6.72
N CYS A 205 -9.29 16.89 6.02
CA CYS A 205 -10.66 17.12 5.57
C CYS A 205 -11.03 16.38 4.29
N VAL A 206 -10.04 16.16 3.37
CA VAL A 206 -10.27 15.53 2.06
C VAL A 206 -11.08 14.23 2.15
N PRO A 207 -10.81 13.30 3.06
CA PRO A 207 -11.59 12.08 3.18
C PRO A 207 -13.08 12.29 3.48
N TYR A 208 -13.45 13.38 4.10
CA TYR A 208 -14.86 13.69 4.35
C TYR A 208 -15.63 14.12 3.10
N PHE A 209 -14.94 14.57 2.05
CA PHE A 209 -15.53 14.89 0.76
C PHE A 209 -15.72 13.68 -0.15
N PHE A 210 -15.00 12.59 0.13
CA PHE A 210 -15.10 11.32 -0.60
C PHE A 210 -15.94 10.31 0.16
N THR A 211 -17.13 10.71 0.62
CA THR A 211 -18.08 9.77 1.20
C THR A 211 -18.68 8.92 0.08
N THR A 212 -18.49 7.62 0.14
CA THR A 212 -19.27 6.70 -0.69
C THR A 212 -20.72 6.73 -0.22
N TYR A 213 -21.59 7.23 -1.09
CA TYR A 213 -23.02 7.24 -0.82
C TYR A 213 -23.55 5.82 -1.03
N ASN A 214 -23.69 5.07 0.05
CA ASN A 214 -24.44 3.83 0.00
C ASN A 214 -25.87 4.15 0.48
N HIS A 215 -26.88 3.85 -0.32
CA HIS A 215 -28.29 4.13 -0.04
C HIS A 215 -28.80 3.48 1.25
N THR A 216 -28.08 2.54 1.83
CA THR A 216 -28.46 1.79 3.03
C THR A 216 -27.76 2.22 4.31
N ILE A 217 -26.63 2.93 4.23
CA ILE A 217 -25.85 3.31 5.40
C ILE A 217 -25.42 4.77 5.27
N PHE A 218 -26.01 5.64 6.11
CA PHE A 218 -25.57 7.01 6.23
C PHE A 218 -24.13 7.07 6.72
N LEU A 219 -23.22 7.58 5.87
CA LEU A 219 -21.86 7.97 6.21
C LEU A 219 -20.90 6.82 6.58
N SER A 220 -20.54 5.95 5.63
CA SER A 220 -19.21 5.35 5.71
C SER A 220 -18.20 6.43 5.32
N THR A 221 -17.54 7.02 6.30
CA THR A 221 -16.41 7.93 6.03
C THR A 221 -15.30 7.10 5.36
N VAL A 222 -14.46 7.74 4.55
CA VAL A 222 -13.28 7.10 3.94
C VAL A 222 -12.41 6.35 4.96
N TYR A 223 -12.41 6.80 6.21
CA TYR A 223 -11.70 6.18 7.32
C TYR A 223 -12.39 4.92 7.92
N LEU A 224 -13.64 4.66 7.57
CA LEU A 224 -14.36 3.44 7.96
C LEU A 224 -14.68 2.63 6.69
N SER A 225 -13.68 2.42 5.85
CA SER A 225 -13.83 1.67 4.61
C SER A 225 -12.62 0.76 4.38
N ALA A 226 -12.88 -0.52 4.23
CA ALA A 226 -11.87 -1.51 3.86
C ALA A 226 -11.82 -1.77 2.36
N TYR A 227 -12.40 -0.89 1.55
CA TYR A 227 -12.36 -1.01 0.08
C TYR A 227 -10.99 -0.66 -0.48
N GLY A 228 -10.56 -1.39 -1.50
CA GLY A 228 -9.29 -1.14 -2.19
C GLY A 228 -9.26 0.10 -3.08
N ASP A 229 -10.41 0.70 -3.41
CA ASP A 229 -10.50 1.83 -4.35
C ASP A 229 -9.86 3.10 -3.78
N ILE A 230 -10.16 3.42 -2.53
CA ILE A 230 -9.61 4.59 -1.83
C ILE A 230 -8.09 4.49 -1.68
N PRO A 231 -7.53 3.40 -1.12
CA PRO A 231 -6.08 3.19 -1.09
C PRO A 231 -5.42 3.27 -2.47
N SER A 232 -6.09 2.80 -3.52
CA SER A 232 -5.57 2.85 -4.90
C SER A 232 -5.32 4.29 -5.37
N GLY A 233 -6.29 5.17 -5.19
CA GLY A 233 -6.18 6.58 -5.54
C GLY A 233 -5.16 7.31 -4.66
N LEU A 234 -5.16 7.05 -3.35
CA LEU A 234 -4.24 7.67 -2.41
C LEU A 234 -2.78 7.26 -2.67
N VAL A 235 -2.53 5.98 -2.94
CA VAL A 235 -1.17 5.50 -3.24
C VAL A 235 -0.68 6.03 -4.59
N LEU A 236 -1.55 6.18 -5.59
CA LEU A 236 -1.18 6.86 -6.84
C LEU A 236 -0.70 8.30 -6.56
N GLY A 237 -1.50 9.09 -5.85
CA GLY A 237 -1.14 10.46 -5.45
C GLY A 237 0.10 10.50 -4.54
N GLY A 238 0.18 9.59 -3.57
CA GLY A 238 1.33 9.43 -2.68
C GLY A 238 2.62 9.05 -3.42
N THR A 239 2.53 8.22 -4.48
CA THR A 239 3.68 7.88 -5.33
C THR A 239 4.21 9.11 -6.08
N VAL A 240 3.31 9.93 -6.62
CA VAL A 240 3.69 11.19 -7.30
C VAL A 240 4.32 12.15 -6.30
N ALA A 241 3.71 12.32 -5.12
CA ALA A 241 4.25 13.19 -4.06
C ALA A 241 5.64 12.71 -3.57
N LEU A 242 5.77 11.40 -3.34
CA LEU A 242 7.05 10.76 -3.00
C LEU A 242 8.10 11.05 -4.08
N TRP A 243 7.77 10.85 -5.34
CA TRP A 243 8.70 11.08 -6.44
C TRP A 243 9.15 12.55 -6.51
N LEU A 244 8.22 13.49 -6.44
CA LEU A 244 8.53 14.92 -6.46
C LEU A 244 9.45 15.31 -5.31
N ALA A 245 9.21 14.77 -4.12
CA ALA A 245 10.08 15.01 -2.97
C ALA A 245 11.47 14.38 -3.13
N LEU A 246 11.57 13.16 -3.68
CA LEU A 246 12.83 12.48 -3.95
C LEU A 246 13.63 13.15 -5.08
N ARG A 247 12.94 13.61 -6.12
CA ARG A 247 13.55 14.25 -7.29
C ARG A 247 14.39 15.47 -6.91
N GLU A 248 13.83 16.30 -6.06
CA GLU A 248 14.44 17.56 -5.66
C GLU A 248 15.37 17.41 -4.45
N GLY A 249 15.31 16.27 -3.74
CA GLY A 249 16.18 15.97 -2.61
C GLY A 249 17.54 15.39 -3.01
N GLU A 250 18.49 15.41 -2.08
CA GLU A 250 19.81 14.76 -2.23
C GLU A 250 19.77 13.24 -1.97
N GLY A 251 18.65 12.72 -1.51
CA GLY A 251 18.44 11.33 -1.14
C GLY A 251 18.42 10.37 -2.33
N PRO A 252 18.38 9.07 -2.05
CA PRO A 252 18.27 8.04 -3.08
C PRO A 252 16.88 8.07 -3.75
N ARG A 253 16.78 7.59 -5.00
CA ARG A 253 15.52 7.54 -5.77
C ARG A 253 14.82 6.18 -5.69
N TRP A 254 15.54 5.12 -5.30
CA TRP A 254 14.98 3.77 -5.21
C TRP A 254 13.72 3.62 -4.33
N PRO A 255 13.43 4.49 -3.31
CA PRO A 255 12.25 4.32 -2.47
C PRO A 255 10.91 4.36 -3.22
N VAL A 256 10.88 4.89 -4.46
CA VAL A 256 9.67 4.84 -5.29
C VAL A 256 9.36 3.43 -5.78
N LEU A 257 10.36 2.56 -5.93
CA LEU A 257 10.19 1.21 -6.51
C LEU A 257 9.26 0.29 -5.67
N PRO A 258 9.45 0.13 -4.34
CA PRO A 258 8.52 -0.66 -3.54
C PRO A 258 7.11 -0.07 -3.51
N VAL A 259 6.94 1.26 -3.61
CA VAL A 259 5.62 1.86 -3.66
C VAL A 259 4.93 1.56 -5.00
N LEU A 260 5.66 1.62 -6.13
CA LEU A 260 5.16 1.20 -7.44
C LEU A 260 4.77 -0.29 -7.48
N ALA A 261 5.60 -1.16 -6.90
CA ALA A 261 5.31 -2.58 -6.82
C ALA A 261 4.08 -2.87 -5.94
N PHE A 262 3.97 -2.20 -4.80
CA PHE A 262 2.81 -2.29 -3.90
C PHE A 262 1.53 -1.83 -4.60
N SER A 263 1.57 -0.69 -5.30
CA SER A 263 0.39 -0.14 -5.98
C SER A 263 -0.17 -1.09 -7.04
N ALA A 264 0.67 -1.91 -7.68
CA ALA A 264 0.22 -2.94 -8.61
C ALA A 264 -0.54 -4.10 -7.95
N LEU A 265 -0.40 -4.26 -6.62
CA LEU A 265 -0.98 -5.35 -5.82
C LEU A 265 -1.99 -4.86 -4.77
N ILE A 266 -2.55 -3.66 -4.91
CA ILE A 266 -3.63 -3.14 -4.05
C ILE A 266 -4.95 -3.83 -4.41
N LYS A 267 -5.29 -3.82 -5.70
CA LYS A 267 -6.51 -4.40 -6.27
C LYS A 267 -6.19 -4.89 -7.69
N SER A 268 -6.97 -5.80 -8.24
CA SER A 268 -6.70 -6.41 -9.55
C SER A 268 -6.55 -5.39 -10.70
N ASN A 269 -7.30 -4.29 -10.66
CA ASN A 269 -7.28 -3.24 -11.68
C ASN A 269 -6.23 -2.12 -11.43
N THR A 270 -5.59 -2.08 -10.26
CA THR A 270 -4.62 -1.02 -9.92
C THR A 270 -3.27 -1.15 -10.63
N PHE A 271 -3.02 -2.28 -11.27
CA PHE A 271 -1.83 -2.45 -12.10
C PHE A 271 -1.70 -1.37 -13.19
N VAL A 272 -2.80 -0.96 -13.80
CA VAL A 272 -2.80 0.12 -14.80
C VAL A 272 -2.39 1.45 -14.18
N LEU A 273 -2.88 1.75 -12.97
CA LEU A 273 -2.49 2.96 -12.22
C LEU A 273 -1.00 2.91 -11.83
N ALA A 274 -0.50 1.74 -11.45
CA ALA A 274 0.92 1.54 -11.15
C ALA A 274 1.81 1.78 -12.37
N LEU A 275 1.39 1.32 -13.55
CA LEU A 275 2.10 1.59 -14.82
C LEU A 275 2.03 3.06 -15.21
N ALA A 276 0.90 3.73 -15.01
CA ALA A 276 0.76 5.18 -15.24
C ALA A 276 1.71 5.97 -14.33
N ALA A 277 1.75 5.64 -13.03
CA ALA A 277 2.69 6.24 -12.08
C ALA A 277 4.15 5.97 -12.48
N ALA A 278 4.49 4.73 -12.87
CA ALA A 278 5.82 4.38 -13.36
C ALA A 278 6.20 5.17 -14.61
N GLY A 279 5.25 5.37 -15.53
CA GLY A 279 5.42 6.19 -16.73
C GLY A 279 5.70 7.65 -16.40
N LEU A 280 4.95 8.25 -15.47
CA LEU A 280 5.17 9.62 -15.00
C LEU A 280 6.55 9.77 -14.36
N VAL A 281 6.93 8.87 -13.45
CA VAL A 281 8.25 8.86 -12.79
C VAL A 281 9.38 8.70 -13.80
N ALA A 282 9.26 7.74 -14.71
CA ALA A 282 10.27 7.45 -15.72
C ALA A 282 10.41 8.60 -16.74
N ALA A 283 9.31 9.16 -17.20
CA ALA A 283 9.31 10.31 -18.12
C ALA A 283 9.96 11.53 -17.47
N ASP A 284 9.56 11.88 -16.27
CA ASP A 284 10.16 13.01 -15.54
C ASP A 284 11.66 12.79 -15.30
N TRP A 285 12.06 11.56 -14.91
CA TRP A 285 13.47 11.20 -14.72
C TRP A 285 14.30 11.30 -16.01
N LEU A 286 13.74 10.89 -17.13
CA LEU A 286 14.43 10.94 -18.42
C LEU A 286 14.48 12.35 -18.98
N LEU A 287 13.43 13.14 -18.82
CA LEU A 287 13.31 14.48 -19.40
C LEU A 287 13.99 15.57 -18.56
N THR A 288 14.13 15.37 -17.24
CA THR A 288 14.76 16.36 -16.37
C THR A 288 16.27 16.40 -16.60
N PRO A 289 16.85 17.56 -16.96
CA PRO A 289 18.29 17.69 -17.13
C PRO A 289 19.03 17.37 -15.83
N GLY A 290 20.02 16.49 -15.88
CA GLY A 290 20.90 16.19 -14.75
C GLY A 290 22.18 17.03 -14.77
N THR A 291 22.86 17.08 -13.63
CA THR A 291 24.18 17.74 -13.52
C THR A 291 25.30 16.98 -14.26
N THR A 292 25.08 15.69 -14.59
CA THR A 292 26.03 14.89 -15.36
C THR A 292 25.75 15.01 -16.86
N PRO A 293 26.79 15.06 -17.71
CA PRO A 293 26.63 15.08 -19.16
C PRO A 293 25.73 13.90 -19.62
N TRP A 294 24.79 14.18 -20.52
CA TRP A 294 23.77 13.23 -20.96
C TRP A 294 24.35 11.85 -21.35
N LYS A 295 25.48 11.85 -22.07
CA LYS A 295 26.11 10.60 -22.53
C LYS A 295 26.66 9.72 -21.39
N GLN A 296 27.17 10.34 -20.31
CA GLN A 296 27.76 9.59 -19.19
C GLN A 296 26.70 9.07 -18.21
N GLY A 297 25.53 9.70 -18.15
CA GLY A 297 24.42 9.30 -17.27
C GLY A 297 23.36 8.41 -17.91
N LEU A 298 23.42 8.18 -19.25
CA LEU A 298 22.34 7.56 -20.02
C LEU A 298 21.99 6.15 -19.53
N VAL A 299 22.98 5.28 -19.31
CA VAL A 299 22.76 3.90 -18.83
C VAL A 299 22.06 3.91 -17.48
N ARG A 300 22.47 4.78 -16.54
CA ARG A 300 21.85 4.92 -15.23
C ARG A 300 20.41 5.45 -15.34
N ARG A 301 20.16 6.38 -16.25
CA ARG A 301 18.84 6.95 -16.48
C ARG A 301 17.87 5.92 -17.05
N ILE A 302 18.29 5.21 -18.09
CA ILE A 302 17.50 4.13 -18.71
C ILE A 302 17.31 2.99 -17.71
N GLY A 303 18.35 2.59 -16.98
CA GLY A 303 18.27 1.53 -15.97
C GLY A 303 17.25 1.84 -14.88
N PHE A 304 17.23 3.08 -14.37
CA PHE A 304 16.24 3.47 -13.35
C PHE A 304 14.83 3.56 -13.95
N ALA A 305 14.66 4.13 -15.14
CA ALA A 305 13.37 4.17 -15.83
C ALA A 305 12.82 2.75 -16.08
N ALA A 306 13.69 1.83 -16.52
CA ALA A 306 13.35 0.42 -16.68
C ALA A 306 12.96 -0.23 -15.34
N ALA A 307 13.66 0.08 -14.25
CA ALA A 307 13.33 -0.43 -12.91
C ALA A 307 11.95 0.06 -12.43
N CYS A 308 11.54 1.29 -12.77
CA CYS A 308 10.21 1.81 -12.44
C CYS A 308 9.09 0.98 -13.08
N PHE A 309 9.27 0.45 -14.28
CA PHE A 309 8.31 -0.45 -14.92
C PHE A 309 8.49 -1.90 -14.46
N ALA A 310 9.73 -2.33 -14.26
CA ALA A 310 10.01 -3.71 -13.85
C ALA A 310 9.43 -4.04 -12.47
N ALA A 311 9.43 -3.09 -11.53
CA ALA A 311 8.93 -3.31 -10.18
C ALA A 311 7.43 -3.68 -10.15
N PRO A 312 6.49 -2.87 -10.69
CA PRO A 312 5.08 -3.22 -10.71
C PRO A 312 4.79 -4.45 -11.61
N LEU A 313 5.53 -4.59 -12.73
CA LEU A 313 5.35 -5.72 -13.64
C LEU A 313 5.77 -7.05 -12.99
N ALA A 314 6.89 -7.08 -12.29
CA ALA A 314 7.35 -8.27 -11.58
C ALA A 314 6.38 -8.67 -10.46
N ALA A 315 5.89 -7.69 -9.69
CA ALA A 315 4.90 -7.92 -8.64
C ALA A 315 3.61 -8.51 -9.22
N TYR A 316 3.05 -7.86 -10.24
CA TYR A 316 1.81 -8.30 -10.89
C TYR A 316 1.95 -9.68 -11.55
N ARG A 317 3.04 -9.93 -12.30
CA ARG A 317 3.29 -11.24 -12.91
C ARG A 317 3.54 -12.34 -11.88
N GLY A 318 4.22 -12.02 -10.80
CA GLY A 318 4.44 -12.96 -9.69
C GLY A 318 3.11 -13.41 -9.09
N TRP A 319 2.22 -12.46 -8.81
CA TRP A 319 0.88 -12.74 -8.32
C TRP A 319 0.04 -13.52 -9.35
N GLY A 320 0.04 -13.10 -10.62
CA GLY A 320 -0.70 -13.77 -11.68
C GLY A 320 -0.26 -15.24 -11.89
N ARG A 321 1.06 -15.52 -11.79
CA ARG A 321 1.55 -16.91 -11.82
C ARG A 321 1.08 -17.75 -10.65
N TYR A 322 1.06 -17.16 -9.45
CA TYR A 322 0.57 -17.83 -8.26
C TYR A 322 -0.92 -18.15 -8.37
N THR A 323 -1.75 -17.19 -8.77
CA THR A 323 -3.20 -17.40 -8.93
C THR A 323 -3.52 -18.37 -10.06
N LEU A 324 -2.75 -18.35 -11.15
CA LEU A 324 -2.87 -19.33 -12.23
C LEU A 324 -2.54 -20.74 -11.74
N ALA A 325 -1.49 -20.92 -10.96
CA ALA A 325 -1.15 -22.23 -10.38
C ALA A 325 -2.23 -22.75 -9.44
N LEU A 326 -2.86 -21.86 -8.65
CA LEU A 326 -4.01 -22.22 -7.81
C LEU A 326 -5.23 -22.61 -8.65
N ALA A 327 -5.53 -21.88 -9.72
CA ALA A 327 -6.65 -22.17 -10.61
C ALA A 327 -6.48 -23.53 -11.28
N LEU A 328 -5.28 -23.85 -11.77
CA LEU A 328 -4.97 -25.17 -12.35
C LEU A 328 -5.13 -26.30 -11.32
N LYS A 329 -4.61 -26.11 -10.10
CA LYS A 329 -4.76 -27.08 -9.02
C LYS A 329 -6.22 -27.30 -8.64
N ASN A 330 -7.02 -26.24 -8.59
CA ASN A 330 -8.45 -26.33 -8.30
C ASN A 330 -9.22 -26.99 -9.45
N ALA A 331 -8.83 -26.76 -10.71
CA ALA A 331 -9.42 -27.43 -11.86
C ALA A 331 -9.16 -28.93 -11.86
N GLU A 332 -7.93 -29.37 -11.49
CA GLU A 332 -7.58 -30.77 -11.32
C GLU A 332 -8.41 -31.43 -10.19
N SER A 333 -8.78 -30.69 -9.16
CA SER A 333 -9.62 -31.14 -8.06
C SER A 333 -11.14 -30.99 -8.32
N GLY A 334 -11.56 -30.64 -9.54
CA GLY A 334 -12.97 -30.53 -9.93
C GLY A 334 -13.61 -29.15 -9.67
N GLY A 335 -12.83 -28.15 -9.31
CA GLY A 335 -13.28 -26.75 -9.17
C GLY A 335 -13.17 -25.99 -10.48
N MET A 336 -14.20 -25.23 -10.85
CA MET A 336 -14.13 -24.31 -12.01
C MET A 336 -13.25 -23.11 -11.68
N GLY A 337 -12.08 -23.01 -12.30
CA GLY A 337 -11.20 -21.85 -12.21
C GLY A 337 -11.41 -20.91 -13.38
N GLU A 338 -11.70 -19.64 -13.12
CA GLU A 338 -11.59 -18.60 -14.15
C GLU A 338 -10.10 -18.30 -14.42
N THR A 339 -9.70 -18.36 -15.68
CA THR A 339 -8.34 -17.98 -16.12
C THR A 339 -8.20 -16.47 -16.04
N SER A 340 -7.16 -16.00 -15.35
CA SER A 340 -6.81 -14.57 -15.36
C SER A 340 -6.49 -14.13 -16.79
N PRO A 341 -7.02 -12.97 -17.26
CA PRO A 341 -6.71 -12.47 -18.59
C PRO A 341 -5.21 -12.20 -18.74
N ASP A 342 -4.69 -12.41 -19.94
CA ASP A 342 -3.29 -12.13 -20.26
C ASP A 342 -2.91 -10.67 -19.98
N VAL A 343 -1.69 -10.44 -19.48
CA VAL A 343 -1.16 -9.11 -19.12
C VAL A 343 -1.25 -8.13 -20.28
N VAL A 344 -1.04 -8.60 -21.51
CA VAL A 344 -1.15 -7.77 -22.72
C VAL A 344 -2.60 -7.34 -22.94
N THR A 345 -3.54 -8.25 -22.77
CA THR A 345 -4.99 -7.97 -22.85
C THR A 345 -5.43 -6.98 -21.78
N VAL A 346 -4.95 -7.14 -20.53
CA VAL A 346 -5.24 -6.18 -19.44
C VAL A 346 -4.68 -4.80 -19.74
N ALA A 347 -3.44 -4.71 -20.25
CA ALA A 347 -2.82 -3.44 -20.60
C ALA A 347 -3.54 -2.76 -21.78
N ILE A 348 -3.86 -3.49 -22.83
CA ILE A 348 -4.60 -2.99 -23.99
C ILE A 348 -5.98 -2.52 -23.56
N ASN A 349 -6.69 -3.29 -22.76
CA ASN A 349 -8.01 -2.94 -22.26
C ASN A 349 -7.96 -1.71 -21.35
N GLY A 350 -6.91 -1.59 -20.51
CA GLY A 350 -6.67 -0.40 -19.69
C GLY A 350 -6.47 0.87 -20.54
N ILE A 351 -5.63 0.78 -21.59
CA ILE A 351 -5.45 1.91 -22.52
C ILE A 351 -6.76 2.24 -23.24
N ARG A 352 -7.50 1.25 -23.69
CA ARG A 352 -8.81 1.45 -24.32
C ARG A 352 -9.79 2.16 -23.39
N MET A 353 -9.85 1.74 -22.11
CA MET A 353 -10.70 2.40 -21.11
C MET A 353 -10.32 3.88 -20.90
N ILE A 354 -9.02 4.19 -20.81
CA ILE A 354 -8.52 5.57 -20.67
C ILE A 354 -8.91 6.41 -21.89
N LEU A 355 -8.89 5.82 -23.09
CA LEU A 355 -9.24 6.49 -24.33
C LEU A 355 -10.77 6.48 -24.62
N GLY A 356 -11.59 5.95 -23.71
CA GLY A 356 -13.05 5.85 -23.92
C GLY A 356 -13.45 4.86 -25.02
N LEU A 357 -12.56 3.93 -25.37
CA LEU A 357 -12.81 2.90 -26.40
C LEU A 357 -13.49 1.66 -25.79
N PRO A 358 -14.33 0.94 -26.53
CA PRO A 358 -15.02 -0.25 -26.02
C PRO A 358 -14.04 -1.35 -25.65
N VAL A 359 -14.30 -2.00 -24.50
CA VAL A 359 -13.48 -3.05 -23.91
C VAL A 359 -14.33 -4.32 -23.76
N GLY A 360 -14.22 -5.25 -24.73
CA GLY A 360 -14.86 -6.56 -24.71
C GLY A 360 -16.38 -6.58 -24.84
N ASP A 361 -16.94 -7.77 -24.94
CA ASP A 361 -18.39 -8.01 -25.21
C ASP A 361 -19.32 -7.47 -24.12
N TYR A 362 -18.82 -7.31 -22.88
CA TYR A 362 -19.59 -6.75 -21.78
C TYR A 362 -19.99 -5.28 -22.00
N TYR A 363 -19.16 -4.52 -22.72
CA TYR A 363 -19.43 -3.11 -23.04
C TYR A 363 -20.46 -2.99 -24.18
N GLU A 364 -20.46 -3.91 -25.13
CA GLU A 364 -21.44 -3.93 -26.21
C GLU A 364 -22.83 -4.33 -25.68
N ALA A 365 -22.90 -5.30 -24.76
CA ALA A 365 -24.15 -5.69 -24.11
C ALA A 365 -24.79 -4.55 -23.28
N ARG A 366 -23.99 -3.68 -22.65
CA ARG A 366 -24.52 -2.50 -21.95
C ARG A 366 -24.91 -1.35 -22.88
N ARG A 367 -24.22 -1.18 -24.01
CA ARG A 367 -24.56 -0.14 -24.99
C ARG A 367 -25.89 -0.39 -25.69
N SER A 368 -26.31 -1.64 -25.78
CA SER A 368 -27.62 -2.03 -26.34
C SER A 368 -28.81 -1.84 -25.36
N GLN A 369 -28.51 -1.49 -24.08
CA GLN A 369 -29.52 -1.24 -23.05
C GLN A 369 -29.81 0.25 -22.81
N PHE A 370 -29.08 1.15 -23.49
CA PHE A 370 -29.29 2.59 -23.55
C PHE A 370 -29.59 3.03 -24.99
#